data_142966c364fe3c31e744ebd62a2515b7
#
_entry.id   142966c364fe3c31e744ebd62a2515b7
#
_cell.length_a   1.000
_cell.length_b   1.000
_cell.length_c   1.000
_cell.angle_alpha   90.00
_cell.angle_beta   90.00
_cell.angle_gamma   90.00
#
_symmetry.space_group_name_H-M   'P 1'
#
loop_
_entity.id
_entity.type
_entity.pdbx_description
1 polymer ?
#
loop_
_entity_poly.entity_id
_entity_poly.type
_entity_poly.pdbx_seq_one_letter_code
_entity_poly.pdbx_strand_id
1 'polypeptide(L)'
;MGQIGIRSILKTPLRSSLRTELNSQLKEYDAIEQEAHGIAQSRGWTLKELDPAIKGMTNMMTRSRLSFGNADSKAAAMMIQGNTRGIIKGFKNLNQFPPSDQRVADLAQKLIDFEETNNRQLQGFL
;
A
#
# COMPACT_ATOMS: atom_id res chain seq x y z
N MET A 1 -0.32 -2.75 4.64
CA MET A 1 -1.54 -3.10 3.86
C MET A 1 -1.29 -3.02 2.36
N GLY A 2 -0.67 -1.97 1.86
CA GLY A 2 -0.40 -1.81 0.42
C GLY A 2 0.38 -2.96 -0.20
N GLN A 3 1.47 -3.40 0.43
CA GLN A 3 2.28 -4.51 -0.06
C GLN A 3 1.49 -5.83 -0.14
N ILE A 4 0.64 -6.10 0.85
CA ILE A 4 -0.19 -7.32 0.87
C ILE A 4 -1.18 -7.29 -0.28
N GLY A 5 -1.82 -6.14 -0.52
CA GLY A 5 -2.73 -5.95 -1.64
C GLY A 5 -2.05 -6.18 -2.98
N ILE A 6 -0.90 -5.57 -3.20
CA ILE A 6 -0.13 -5.71 -4.45
C ILE A 6 0.30 -7.16 -4.65
N ARG A 7 0.89 -7.80 -3.63
CA ARG A 7 1.32 -9.20 -3.74
C ARG A 7 0.16 -10.14 -4.05
N SER A 8 -1.00 -9.87 -3.47
CA SER A 8 -2.22 -10.64 -3.74
C SER A 8 -2.67 -10.49 -5.18
N ILE A 9 -2.71 -9.27 -5.68
CA ILE A 9 -3.12 -8.95 -7.06
C ILE A 9 -2.14 -9.52 -8.07
N LEU A 10 -0.84 -9.49 -7.81
CA LEU A 10 0.19 -10.03 -8.70
C LEU A 10 0.10 -11.54 -8.92
N LYS A 11 -0.66 -12.25 -8.09
CA LYS A 11 -0.92 -13.69 -8.29
C LYS A 11 -1.97 -13.96 -9.36
N THR A 12 -2.67 -12.93 -9.84
CA THR A 12 -3.68 -13.05 -10.90
C THR A 12 -3.09 -12.67 -12.26
N PRO A 13 -3.64 -13.17 -13.40
CA PRO A 13 -3.21 -12.75 -14.73
C PRO A 13 -3.56 -11.28 -14.98
N LEU A 14 -2.55 -10.46 -15.27
CA LEU A 14 -2.67 -9.04 -15.55
C LEU A 14 -1.86 -8.68 -16.78
N ARG A 15 -2.21 -7.57 -17.44
CA ARG A 15 -1.36 -7.02 -18.51
C ARG A 15 0.04 -6.69 -17.96
N SER A 16 1.04 -6.84 -18.82
CA SER A 16 2.45 -6.61 -18.42
C SER A 16 2.69 -5.18 -17.93
N SER A 17 2.03 -4.19 -18.50
CA SER A 17 2.15 -2.78 -18.09
C SER A 17 1.64 -2.56 -16.66
N LEU A 18 0.51 -3.13 -16.29
CA LEU A 18 -0.01 -3.05 -14.92
C LEU A 18 0.88 -3.83 -13.95
N ARG A 19 1.33 -5.01 -14.35
CA ARG A 19 2.25 -5.82 -13.54
C ARG A 19 3.56 -5.08 -13.26
N THR A 20 4.12 -4.41 -14.26
CA THR A 20 5.33 -3.59 -14.12
C THR A 20 5.09 -2.44 -13.15
N GLU A 21 3.97 -1.73 -13.28
CA GLU A 21 3.62 -0.64 -12.39
C GLU A 21 3.46 -1.12 -10.95
N LEU A 22 2.75 -2.22 -10.73
CA LEU A 22 2.55 -2.76 -9.38
C LEU A 22 3.86 -3.25 -8.75
N ASN A 23 4.75 -3.85 -9.53
CA ASN A 23 6.08 -4.24 -9.04
C ASN A 23 6.91 -3.02 -8.64
N SER A 24 6.83 -1.92 -9.41
CA SER A 24 7.50 -0.66 -9.07
C SER A 24 6.96 -0.09 -7.76
N GLN A 25 5.63 -0.05 -7.60
CA GLN A 25 5.00 0.41 -6.37
C GLN A 25 5.38 -0.47 -5.17
N LEU A 26 5.46 -1.79 -5.36
CA LEU A 26 5.87 -2.71 -4.29
C LEU A 26 7.28 -2.43 -3.81
N LYS A 27 8.22 -2.15 -4.72
CA LYS A 27 9.60 -1.77 -4.35
C LYS A 27 9.64 -0.50 -3.51
N GLU A 28 8.84 0.50 -3.88
CA GLU A 28 8.76 1.76 -3.12
C GLU A 28 8.15 1.55 -1.74
N TYR A 29 7.09 0.74 -1.62
CA TYR A 29 6.53 0.37 -0.32
C TYR A 29 7.55 -0.36 0.56
N ASP A 30 8.29 -1.29 -0.01
CA ASP A 30 9.32 -2.03 0.73
C ASP A 30 10.43 -1.08 1.20
N ALA A 31 10.84 -0.10 0.39
CA ALA A 31 11.82 0.91 0.77
C ALA A 31 11.32 1.79 1.92
N ILE A 32 10.06 2.24 1.87
CA ILE A 32 9.45 3.04 2.94
C ILE A 32 9.35 2.22 4.23
N GLU A 33 8.98 0.95 4.12
CA GLU A 33 8.94 0.04 5.28
C GLU A 33 10.32 -0.10 5.93
N GLN A 34 11.38 -0.24 5.13
CA GLN A 34 12.74 -0.32 5.65
C GLN A 34 13.17 0.97 6.35
N GLU A 35 12.80 2.14 5.81
CA GLU A 35 13.02 3.42 6.49
C GLU A 35 12.29 3.46 7.84
N ALA A 36 11.04 3.00 7.88
CA ALA A 36 10.26 2.93 9.12
C ALA A 36 10.89 2.01 10.15
N HIS A 37 11.37 0.84 9.73
CA HIS A 37 12.08 -0.10 10.60
C HIS A 37 13.38 0.53 11.12
N GLY A 38 14.13 1.24 10.28
CA GLY A 38 15.36 1.93 10.69
C GLY A 38 15.10 2.99 11.76
N ILE A 39 14.04 3.79 11.60
CA ILE A 39 13.64 4.79 12.60
C ILE A 39 13.21 4.11 13.90
N ALA A 40 12.38 3.09 13.83
CA ALA A 40 11.89 2.34 14.98
C ALA A 40 13.06 1.70 15.75
N GLN A 41 14.02 1.11 15.04
CA GLN A 41 15.20 0.49 15.62
C GLN A 41 16.08 1.50 16.34
N SER A 42 16.31 2.68 15.73
CA SER A 42 17.12 3.75 16.33
C SER A 42 16.48 4.32 17.62
N ARG A 43 15.18 4.14 17.82
CA ARG A 43 14.44 4.62 19.00
C ARG A 43 14.00 3.50 19.95
N GLY A 44 14.35 2.25 19.67
CA GLY A 44 13.94 1.11 20.48
C GLY A 44 12.45 0.79 20.39
N TRP A 45 11.76 1.20 19.32
CA TRP A 45 10.34 0.90 19.10
C TRP A 45 10.15 -0.45 18.42
N THR A 46 9.02 -1.11 18.72
CA THR A 46 8.60 -2.34 18.06
C THR A 46 7.44 -2.02 17.12
N LEU A 47 7.57 -2.41 15.84
CA LEU A 47 6.49 -2.27 14.86
C LEU A 47 5.60 -3.50 14.89
N LYS A 48 4.28 -3.28 14.87
CA LYS A 48 3.29 -4.36 14.80
C LYS A 48 3.18 -4.89 13.39
N GLU A 49 3.20 -6.21 13.25
CA GLU A 49 2.89 -6.89 11.99
C GLU A 49 1.42 -7.29 11.94
N LEU A 50 0.89 -7.42 10.71
CA LEU A 50 -0.47 -7.91 10.52
C LEU A 50 -0.57 -9.38 10.89
N ASP A 51 -1.68 -9.74 11.53
CA ASP A 51 -2.01 -11.12 11.83
C ASP A 51 -2.05 -11.96 10.54
N PRO A 52 -1.42 -13.15 10.50
CA PRO A 52 -1.46 -14.03 9.32
C PRO A 52 -2.87 -14.38 8.86
N ALA A 53 -3.84 -14.48 9.77
CA ALA A 53 -5.24 -14.71 9.40
C ALA A 53 -5.83 -13.56 8.59
N ILE A 54 -5.53 -12.32 8.96
CA ILE A 54 -5.96 -11.12 8.21
C ILE A 54 -5.33 -11.11 6.83
N LYS A 55 -4.04 -11.45 6.72
CA LYS A 55 -3.33 -11.56 5.43
C LYS A 55 -4.01 -12.59 4.53
N GLY A 56 -4.34 -13.76 5.06
CA GLY A 56 -5.02 -14.83 4.33
C GLY A 56 -6.41 -14.42 3.84
N MET A 57 -7.20 -13.76 4.66
CA MET A 57 -8.53 -13.24 4.29
C MET A 57 -8.42 -12.21 3.16
N THR A 58 -7.47 -11.29 3.24
CA THR A 58 -7.25 -10.27 2.20
C THR A 58 -6.91 -10.94 0.86
N ASN A 59 -6.03 -11.94 0.86
CA ASN A 59 -5.67 -12.68 -0.34
C ASN A 59 -6.88 -13.40 -0.97
N MET A 60 -7.68 -14.07 -0.15
CA MET A 60 -8.87 -14.79 -0.61
C MET A 60 -9.91 -13.84 -1.20
N MET A 61 -10.20 -12.72 -0.55
CA MET A 61 -11.14 -11.72 -1.03
C MET A 61 -10.67 -11.10 -2.35
N THR A 62 -9.39 -10.78 -2.49
CA THR A 62 -8.81 -10.23 -3.71
C THR A 62 -8.98 -11.21 -4.87
N ARG A 63 -8.63 -12.47 -4.68
CA ARG A 63 -8.78 -13.51 -5.71
C ARG A 63 -10.23 -13.67 -6.15
N SER A 64 -11.17 -13.71 -5.21
CA SER A 64 -12.59 -13.84 -5.51
C SER A 64 -13.09 -12.67 -6.37
N ARG A 65 -12.71 -11.45 -6.05
CA ARG A 65 -13.11 -10.24 -6.80
C ARG A 65 -12.53 -10.20 -8.21
N LEU A 66 -11.30 -10.70 -8.39
CA LEU A 66 -10.61 -10.67 -9.69
C LEU A 66 -10.98 -11.85 -10.60
N SER A 67 -11.73 -12.84 -10.11
CA SER A 67 -12.12 -14.02 -10.87
C SER A 67 -13.10 -13.72 -12.02
N PHE A 68 -13.78 -12.58 -11.98
CA PHE A 68 -14.86 -12.26 -12.93
C PHE A 68 -14.61 -10.90 -13.58
N GLY A 69 -14.69 -10.85 -14.92
CA GLY A 69 -14.64 -9.63 -15.70
C GLY A 69 -13.22 -9.10 -15.95
N ASN A 70 -13.09 -7.79 -16.17
CA ASN A 70 -11.82 -7.14 -16.48
C ASN A 70 -10.91 -7.08 -15.25
N ALA A 71 -9.93 -7.99 -15.17
CA ALA A 71 -9.03 -8.12 -14.03
C ALA A 71 -8.17 -6.87 -13.82
N ASP A 72 -7.67 -6.24 -14.88
CA ASP A 72 -6.82 -5.03 -14.78
C ASP A 72 -7.59 -3.87 -14.16
N SER A 73 -8.78 -3.58 -14.67
CA SER A 73 -9.62 -2.50 -14.16
C SER A 73 -10.02 -2.74 -12.71
N LYS A 74 -10.41 -3.97 -12.37
CA LYS A 74 -10.75 -4.33 -11.00
C LYS A 74 -9.57 -4.24 -10.05
N ALA A 75 -8.40 -4.70 -10.49
CA ALA A 75 -7.17 -4.62 -9.70
C ALA A 75 -6.80 -3.16 -9.43
N ALA A 76 -6.84 -2.31 -10.46
CA ALA A 76 -6.57 -0.88 -10.31
C ALA A 76 -7.57 -0.22 -9.34
N ALA A 77 -8.86 -0.51 -9.47
CA ALA A 77 -9.89 0.02 -8.60
C ALA A 77 -9.67 -0.39 -7.13
N MET A 78 -9.35 -1.65 -6.89
CA MET A 78 -9.06 -2.15 -5.54
C MET A 78 -7.84 -1.46 -4.92
N MET A 79 -6.78 -1.27 -5.71
CA MET A 79 -5.57 -0.58 -5.24
C MET A 79 -5.83 0.89 -4.94
N ILE A 80 -6.60 1.59 -5.81
CA ILE A 80 -6.97 2.99 -5.58
C ILE A 80 -7.79 3.11 -4.30
N GLN A 81 -8.74 2.23 -4.07
CA GLN A 81 -9.55 2.22 -2.84
C GLN A 81 -8.68 2.01 -1.60
N GLY A 82 -7.76 1.05 -1.64
CA GLY A 82 -6.83 0.78 -0.55
C GLY A 82 -5.92 1.97 -0.27
N ASN A 83 -5.32 2.54 -1.30
CA ASN A 83 -4.45 3.72 -1.19
C ASN A 83 -5.21 4.92 -0.63
N THR A 84 -6.45 5.15 -1.08
CA THR A 84 -7.29 6.25 -0.60
C THR A 84 -7.58 6.11 0.90
N ARG A 85 -7.89 4.91 1.36
CA ARG A 85 -8.06 4.64 2.81
C ARG A 85 -6.78 4.91 3.58
N GLY A 86 -5.63 4.52 3.03
CA GLY A 86 -4.32 4.77 3.62
C GLY A 86 -4.02 6.27 3.72
N ILE A 87 -4.32 7.04 2.68
CA ILE A 87 -4.15 8.49 2.65
C ILE A 87 -5.01 9.15 3.73
N ILE A 88 -6.28 8.79 3.83
CA ILE A 88 -7.19 9.34 4.83
C ILE A 88 -6.68 9.03 6.24
N LYS A 89 -6.30 7.78 6.49
CA LYS A 89 -5.75 7.35 7.77
C LYS A 89 -4.46 8.10 8.11
N GLY A 90 -3.59 8.28 7.12
CA GLY A 90 -2.34 9.01 7.28
C GLY A 90 -2.56 10.46 7.72
N PHE A 91 -3.44 11.19 7.05
CA PHE A 91 -3.79 12.55 7.44
C PHE A 91 -4.45 12.63 8.81
N LYS A 92 -5.38 11.73 9.11
CA LYS A 92 -6.01 11.69 10.43
C LYS A 92 -4.98 11.48 11.53
N ASN A 93 -4.05 10.56 11.34
CA ASN A 93 -3.00 10.28 12.32
C ASN A 93 -2.08 11.48 12.52
N LEU A 94 -1.65 12.14 11.43
CA LEU A 94 -0.80 13.33 11.52
C LEU A 94 -1.49 14.49 12.22
N ASN A 95 -2.80 14.67 11.98
CA ASN A 95 -3.57 15.76 12.58
C ASN A 95 -3.92 15.51 14.04
N GLN A 96 -4.22 14.27 14.42
CA GLN A 96 -4.58 13.91 15.80
C GLN A 96 -3.38 13.70 16.70
N PHE A 97 -2.30 13.14 16.15
CA PHE A 97 -1.09 12.79 16.88
C PHE A 97 0.13 13.34 16.13
N PRO A 98 0.33 14.67 16.12
CA PRO A 98 1.47 15.25 15.42
C PRO A 98 2.77 14.64 15.93
N PRO A 99 3.63 14.06 15.07
CA PRO A 99 4.90 13.51 15.54
C PRO A 99 5.81 14.60 16.07
N SER A 100 6.43 14.35 17.22
CA SER A 100 7.48 15.23 17.75
C SER A 100 8.81 15.04 17.01
N ASP A 101 8.94 13.95 16.29
CA ASP A 101 10.12 13.60 15.51
C ASP A 101 9.92 13.95 14.03
N GLN A 102 10.77 14.83 13.52
CA GLN A 102 10.68 15.30 12.12
C GLN A 102 10.85 14.16 11.12
N ARG A 103 11.68 13.16 11.41
CA ARG A 103 11.88 12.01 10.51
C ARG A 103 10.62 11.18 10.38
N VAL A 104 9.85 11.03 11.45
CA VAL A 104 8.57 10.32 11.44
C VAL A 104 7.55 11.10 10.64
N ALA A 105 7.47 12.42 10.83
CA ALA A 105 6.58 13.29 10.08
C ALA A 105 6.90 13.26 8.58
N ASP A 106 8.17 13.35 8.22
CA ASP A 106 8.63 13.32 6.82
C ASP A 106 8.32 11.97 6.17
N LEU A 107 8.52 10.86 6.88
CA LEU A 107 8.21 9.53 6.36
C LEU A 107 6.70 9.35 6.16
N ALA A 108 5.88 9.82 7.09
CA ALA A 108 4.43 9.76 6.96
C ALA A 108 3.94 10.57 5.75
N GLN A 109 4.48 11.77 5.55
CA GLN A 109 4.14 12.59 4.39
C GLN A 109 4.62 11.95 3.08
N LYS A 110 5.80 11.36 3.08
CA LYS A 110 6.34 10.62 1.94
C LYS A 110 5.42 9.46 1.53
N LEU A 111 4.90 8.72 2.51
CA LEU A 111 3.96 7.62 2.24
C LEU A 111 2.65 8.14 1.64
N ILE A 112 2.10 9.23 2.18
CA ILE A 112 0.88 9.85 1.66
C ILE A 112 1.10 10.30 0.21
N ASP A 113 2.17 11.04 -0.06
CA ASP A 113 2.50 11.54 -1.40
C ASP A 113 2.69 10.40 -2.40
N PHE A 114 3.33 9.33 -1.96
CA PHE A 114 3.54 8.12 -2.75
C PHE A 114 2.19 7.44 -3.10
N GLU A 115 1.28 7.31 -2.15
CA GLU A 115 -0.03 6.70 -2.38
C GLU A 115 -0.89 7.57 -3.30
N GLU A 116 -0.82 8.90 -3.19
CA GLU A 116 -1.50 9.81 -4.10
C GLU A 116 -0.97 9.68 -5.54
N THR A 117 0.35 9.58 -5.70
CA THR A 117 0.98 9.37 -7.01
C THR A 117 0.58 8.03 -7.60
N ASN A 118 0.55 6.98 -6.79
CA ASN A 118 0.12 5.65 -7.22
C ASN A 118 -1.33 5.65 -7.72
N ASN A 119 -2.22 6.35 -7.03
CA ASN A 119 -3.61 6.48 -7.47
C ASN A 119 -3.71 7.11 -8.87
N ARG A 120 -2.94 8.15 -9.12
CA ARG A 120 -2.93 8.80 -10.45
C ARG A 120 -2.43 7.86 -11.54
N GLN A 121 -1.38 7.09 -11.27
CA GLN A 121 -0.84 6.12 -12.22
C GLN A 121 -1.82 4.98 -12.48
N LEU A 122 -2.52 4.51 -11.46
CA LEU A 122 -3.48 3.41 -11.58
C LEU A 122 -4.77 3.81 -12.31
N GLN A 123 -5.11 5.09 -12.34
CA GLN A 123 -6.30 5.58 -13.07
C GLN A 123 -6.26 5.19 -14.55
N GLY A 124 -5.09 5.12 -15.17
CA GLY A 124 -4.94 4.72 -16.55
C GLY A 124 -5.32 3.27 -16.86
N PHE A 125 -5.49 2.44 -15.84
CA PHE A 125 -5.86 1.02 -15.97
C PHE A 125 -7.34 0.74 -15.66
N LEU A 126 -8.08 1.73 -15.26
CA LEU A 126 -9.52 1.60 -14.95
C LEU A 126 -10.39 1.29 -16.19
#